data_274692dda08cbeb1d87cdaa9be03bb56
#
_entry.id   274692dda08cbeb1d87cdaa9be03bb56
#
_cell.length_a   1.000
_cell.length_b   1.000
_cell.length_c   1.000
_cell.angle_alpha   90.00
_cell.angle_beta   90.00
_cell.angle_gamma   90.00
#
_symmetry.space_group_name_H-M   'P 1'
#
loop_
_entity.id
_entity.type
_entity.pdbx_description
1 polymer ?
#
loop_
_entity_poly.entity_id
_entity_poly.type
_entity_poly.pdbx_seq_one_letter_code
_entity_poly.pdbx_strand_id
1 'polypeptide(L)'
;KGPTYDPKDVYFRVDAFGFAAYELWREAIESGVTAAPEERSPSSGGHVEDSFYHSGQLRGLRGFAAAYLRELVDLFPAAASDLEKGAAHYDRVVEASDKIRTLCEEVFRASVLEGEKAKEKFAEDTRTEVIALITAALKAEREAIVSIEAALALVANSR
;
A
#
# COMPACT_ATOMS: atom_id res chain seq x y z
N LYS A 1 -14.76 -21.99 -30.62
CA LYS A 1 -13.43 -21.61 -30.10
C LYS A 1 -13.68 -20.47 -29.14
N GLY A 2 -13.43 -20.67 -27.85
CA GLY A 2 -13.45 -19.61 -26.85
C GLY A 2 -12.32 -18.61 -27.09
N PRO A 3 -12.39 -17.39 -26.49
CA PRO A 3 -11.33 -16.42 -26.63
C PRO A 3 -10.00 -17.04 -26.14
N THR A 4 -9.00 -17.00 -27.00
CA THR A 4 -7.63 -17.38 -26.63
C THR A 4 -7.11 -16.28 -25.71
N TYR A 5 -6.88 -16.63 -24.46
CA TYR A 5 -6.23 -15.78 -23.48
C TYR A 5 -4.79 -15.54 -23.90
N ASP A 6 -4.44 -14.30 -24.23
CA ASP A 6 -3.04 -13.89 -24.43
C ASP A 6 -2.49 -13.45 -23.06
N PRO A 7 -1.42 -14.07 -22.53
CA PRO A 7 -0.78 -13.64 -21.30
C PRO A 7 -0.31 -12.18 -21.32
N LYS A 8 -0.22 -11.57 -22.51
CA LYS A 8 0.11 -10.15 -22.67
C LYS A 8 -1.08 -9.21 -22.39
N ASP A 9 -2.31 -9.76 -22.39
CA ASP A 9 -3.54 -9.02 -22.04
C ASP A 9 -3.81 -9.01 -20.54
N VAL A 10 -2.88 -9.48 -19.70
CA VAL A 10 -3.02 -9.42 -18.25
C VAL A 10 -2.76 -7.99 -17.80
N TYR A 11 -3.84 -7.31 -17.47
CA TYR A 11 -3.85 -5.94 -16.93
C TYR A 11 -3.13 -5.78 -15.57
N PHE A 12 -2.61 -6.87 -15.00
CA PHE A 12 -1.89 -6.87 -13.73
C PHE A 12 -0.59 -7.65 -13.88
N ARG A 13 0.45 -6.97 -14.31
CA ARG A 13 1.79 -7.49 -14.15
C ARG A 13 2.17 -7.33 -12.68
N VAL A 14 2.24 -8.43 -11.96
CA VAL A 14 2.70 -8.43 -10.58
C VAL A 14 4.21 -8.59 -10.62
N ASP A 15 4.92 -7.47 -10.55
CA ASP A 15 6.38 -7.46 -10.60
C ASP A 15 7.02 -7.67 -9.21
N ALA A 16 6.25 -7.50 -8.12
CA ALA A 16 6.73 -7.69 -6.76
C ALA A 16 5.63 -8.02 -5.76
N PHE A 17 5.99 -8.72 -4.68
CA PHE A 17 5.13 -9.06 -3.56
C PHE A 17 5.74 -8.63 -2.22
N GLY A 18 4.92 -8.48 -1.19
CA GLY A 18 5.37 -8.16 0.16
C GLY A 18 6.14 -6.84 0.21
N PHE A 19 7.27 -6.84 0.90
CA PHE A 19 8.08 -5.62 1.08
C PHE A 19 8.66 -5.07 -0.21
N ALA A 20 9.01 -5.94 -1.16
CA ALA A 20 9.50 -5.52 -2.47
C ALA A 20 8.46 -4.72 -3.27
N ALA A 21 7.18 -4.97 -3.06
CA ALA A 21 6.11 -4.18 -3.69
C ALA A 21 6.10 -2.72 -3.23
N TYR A 22 6.40 -2.45 -1.95
CA TYR A 22 6.53 -1.08 -1.44
C TYR A 22 7.74 -0.37 -2.04
N GLU A 23 8.86 -1.08 -2.16
CA GLU A 23 10.10 -0.54 -2.72
C GLU A 23 9.90 -0.20 -4.20
N LEU A 24 9.29 -1.10 -4.97
CA LEU A 24 8.95 -0.85 -6.37
C LEU A 24 7.95 0.31 -6.53
N TRP A 25 6.96 0.40 -5.67
CA TRP A 25 5.99 1.51 -5.67
C TRP A 25 6.69 2.85 -5.42
N ARG A 26 7.56 2.91 -4.40
CA ARG A 26 8.35 4.09 -4.09
C ARG A 26 9.24 4.49 -5.28
N GLU A 27 9.99 3.55 -5.86
CA GLU A 27 10.85 3.78 -7.02
C GLU A 27 10.08 4.29 -8.24
N ALA A 28 8.88 3.77 -8.48
CA ALA A 28 8.01 4.25 -9.55
C ALA A 28 7.60 5.73 -9.34
N ILE A 29 7.28 6.12 -8.12
CA ILE A 29 6.97 7.52 -7.78
C ILE A 29 8.22 8.41 -7.88
N GLU A 30 9.38 7.96 -7.37
CA GLU A 30 10.65 8.69 -7.40
C GLU A 30 11.12 8.95 -8.83
N SER A 31 11.08 7.93 -9.68
CA SER A 31 11.58 8.03 -11.06
C SER A 31 10.71 8.91 -11.95
N GLY A 32 9.45 9.12 -11.58
CA GLY A 32 8.49 9.79 -12.44
C GLY A 32 8.29 9.08 -13.78
N VAL A 33 8.88 7.89 -13.94
CA VAL A 33 8.76 7.08 -15.14
C VAL A 33 7.34 6.52 -15.18
N THR A 34 6.53 7.17 -15.96
CA THR A 34 5.33 6.56 -16.47
C THR A 34 5.75 5.41 -17.39
N ALA A 35 5.17 4.22 -17.26
CA ALA A 35 5.33 3.15 -18.24
C ALA A 35 5.25 3.72 -19.66
N ALA A 36 6.01 3.15 -20.60
CA ALA A 36 6.01 3.63 -21.98
C ALA A 36 4.56 3.76 -22.48
N PRO A 37 4.22 4.81 -23.23
CA PRO A 37 2.85 5.08 -23.68
C PRO A 37 2.17 3.87 -24.33
N GLU A 38 2.93 3.02 -24.98
CA GLU A 38 2.50 1.78 -25.62
C GLU A 38 2.16 0.64 -24.63
N GLU A 39 2.62 0.73 -23.38
CA GLU A 39 2.36 -0.27 -22.33
C GLU A 39 1.23 0.15 -21.39
N ARG A 40 0.67 1.35 -21.59
CA ARG A 40 -0.41 1.86 -20.77
C ARG A 40 -1.76 1.33 -21.25
N SER A 41 -2.49 0.73 -20.33
CA SER A 41 -3.94 0.66 -20.50
C SER A 41 -4.50 2.09 -20.63
N PRO A 42 -5.48 2.33 -21.50
CA PRO A 42 -6.17 3.64 -21.60
C PRO A 42 -6.78 4.13 -20.27
N SER A 43 -6.91 3.23 -19.29
CA SER A 43 -7.41 3.51 -17.94
C SER A 43 -6.31 3.73 -16.91
N SER A 44 -5.03 3.57 -17.26
CA SER A 44 -3.94 3.85 -16.33
C SER A 44 -3.74 5.36 -16.22
N GLY A 45 -4.43 5.97 -15.28
CA GLY A 45 -4.04 7.27 -14.74
C GLY A 45 -2.58 7.22 -14.30
N GLY A 46 -1.86 8.32 -14.23
CA GLY A 46 -0.46 8.32 -13.83
C GLY A 46 -0.24 7.72 -12.43
N HIS A 47 1.00 7.46 -12.05
CA HIS A 47 1.41 6.82 -10.78
C HIS A 47 0.68 7.32 -9.52
N VAL A 48 0.19 8.57 -9.53
CA VAL A 48 -0.59 9.14 -8.41
C VAL A 48 -2.00 8.52 -8.34
N GLU A 49 -2.64 8.30 -9.49
CA GLU A 49 -3.97 7.64 -9.53
C GLU A 49 -3.86 6.16 -9.14
N ASP A 50 -2.80 5.47 -9.60
CA ASP A 50 -2.51 4.10 -9.19
C ASP A 50 -2.26 4.04 -7.68
N SER A 51 -1.58 5.04 -7.11
CA SER A 51 -1.35 5.15 -5.68
C SER A 51 -2.64 5.31 -4.87
N PHE A 52 -3.66 5.96 -5.42
CA PHE A 52 -4.99 6.02 -4.81
C PHE A 52 -5.62 4.64 -4.64
N TYR A 53 -5.54 3.79 -5.67
CA TYR A 53 -6.10 2.43 -5.62
C TYR A 53 -5.29 1.52 -4.70
N HIS A 54 -3.96 1.54 -4.82
CA HIS A 54 -3.08 0.71 -3.99
C HIS A 54 -3.19 1.06 -2.50
N SER A 55 -3.24 2.35 -2.16
CA SER A 55 -3.44 2.80 -0.78
C SER A 55 -4.80 2.37 -0.22
N GLY A 56 -5.86 2.41 -1.03
CA GLY A 56 -7.18 1.94 -0.63
C GLY A 56 -7.21 0.45 -0.30
N GLN A 57 -6.57 -0.38 -1.11
CA GLN A 57 -6.43 -1.81 -0.87
C GLN A 57 -5.60 -2.10 0.39
N LEU A 58 -4.46 -1.43 0.52
CA LEU A 58 -3.56 -1.59 1.65
C LEU A 58 -4.25 -1.22 2.97
N ARG A 59 -4.96 -0.08 3.00
CA ARG A 59 -5.78 0.37 4.12
C ARG A 59 -6.78 -0.71 4.56
N GLY A 60 -7.55 -1.25 3.62
CA GLY A 60 -8.54 -2.27 3.91
C GLY A 60 -7.92 -3.54 4.50
N LEU A 61 -6.92 -4.10 3.83
CA LEU A 61 -6.27 -5.34 4.24
C LEU A 61 -5.56 -5.20 5.60
N ARG A 62 -4.90 -4.07 5.88
CA ARG A 62 -4.18 -3.89 7.16
C ARG A 62 -5.11 -3.49 8.29
N GLY A 63 -6.22 -2.82 8.02
CA GLY A 63 -7.28 -2.60 8.99
C GLY A 63 -7.89 -3.90 9.48
N PHE A 64 -8.20 -4.84 8.56
CA PHE A 64 -8.64 -6.18 8.93
C PHE A 64 -7.60 -6.97 9.72
N ALA A 65 -6.33 -6.90 9.31
CA ALA A 65 -5.24 -7.58 10.03
C ALA A 65 -5.08 -7.04 11.46
N ALA A 66 -5.14 -5.71 11.66
CA ALA A 66 -5.08 -5.10 12.99
C ALA A 66 -6.25 -5.54 13.88
N ALA A 67 -7.47 -5.55 13.34
CA ALA A 67 -8.65 -6.02 14.07
C ALA A 67 -8.51 -7.51 14.45
N TYR A 68 -8.08 -8.34 13.52
CA TYR A 68 -7.88 -9.78 13.76
C TYR A 68 -6.83 -10.05 14.84
N LEU A 69 -5.69 -9.33 14.84
CA LEU A 69 -4.69 -9.48 15.88
C LEU A 69 -5.25 -9.15 17.28
N ARG A 70 -6.12 -8.15 17.38
CA ARG A 70 -6.78 -7.80 18.65
C ARG A 70 -7.75 -8.86 19.12
N GLU A 71 -8.47 -9.52 18.21
CA GLU A 71 -9.33 -10.67 18.57
C GLU A 71 -8.52 -11.85 19.13
N LEU A 72 -7.28 -12.03 18.68
CA LEU A 72 -6.41 -13.09 19.16
C LEU A 72 -5.86 -12.84 20.59
N VAL A 73 -5.87 -11.61 21.09
CA VAL A 73 -5.35 -11.26 22.42
C VAL A 73 -6.00 -12.07 23.52
N ASP A 74 -7.32 -12.20 23.50
CA ASP A 74 -8.08 -12.98 24.49
C ASP A 74 -7.84 -14.48 24.38
N LEU A 75 -7.54 -14.97 23.19
CA LEU A 75 -7.27 -16.37 22.93
C LEU A 75 -5.84 -16.79 23.32
N PHE A 76 -4.89 -15.84 23.28
CA PHE A 76 -3.48 -16.08 23.52
C PHE A 76 -2.89 -15.03 24.51
N PRO A 77 -3.28 -15.06 25.80
CA PRO A 77 -2.87 -14.06 26.78
C PRO A 77 -1.34 -13.94 26.94
N ALA A 78 -0.59 -15.02 26.77
CA ALA A 78 0.87 -15.01 26.82
C ALA A 78 1.51 -14.18 25.70
N ALA A 79 0.84 -14.05 24.56
CA ALA A 79 1.30 -13.30 23.39
C ALA A 79 0.60 -11.92 23.26
N ALA A 80 -0.28 -11.56 24.19
CA ALA A 80 -1.14 -10.37 24.11
C ALA A 80 -0.38 -9.09 23.78
N SER A 81 0.75 -8.85 24.47
CA SER A 81 1.58 -7.65 24.26
C SER A 81 2.12 -7.53 22.83
N ASP A 82 2.54 -8.64 22.23
CA ASP A 82 3.12 -8.61 20.90
C ASP A 82 2.05 -8.61 19.80
N LEU A 83 0.88 -9.23 20.06
CA LEU A 83 -0.29 -9.10 19.21
C LEU A 83 -0.79 -7.64 19.15
N GLU A 84 -0.88 -6.96 20.29
CA GLU A 84 -1.26 -5.54 20.35
C GLU A 84 -0.23 -4.63 19.64
N LYS A 85 1.06 -4.88 19.80
CA LYS A 85 2.10 -4.15 19.05
C LYS A 85 1.94 -4.36 17.55
N GLY A 86 1.74 -5.59 17.11
CA GLY A 86 1.51 -5.91 15.71
C GLY A 86 0.29 -5.16 15.15
N ALA A 87 -0.82 -5.14 15.88
CA ALA A 87 -2.00 -4.38 15.53
C ALA A 87 -1.74 -2.88 15.44
N ALA A 88 -1.04 -2.30 16.42
CA ALA A 88 -0.68 -0.88 16.43
C ALA A 88 0.25 -0.49 15.25
N HIS A 89 1.13 -1.40 14.81
CA HIS A 89 1.94 -1.17 13.63
C HIS A 89 1.08 -1.19 12.35
N TYR A 90 0.11 -2.10 12.21
CA TYR A 90 -0.82 -2.08 11.09
C TYR A 90 -1.72 -0.85 11.07
N ASP A 91 -2.13 -0.30 12.22
CA ASP A 91 -2.84 0.98 12.28
C ASP A 91 -2.00 2.11 11.67
N ARG A 92 -0.67 2.12 11.89
CA ARG A 92 0.22 3.10 11.25
C ARG A 92 0.28 2.94 9.73
N VAL A 93 0.21 1.70 9.22
CA VAL A 93 0.08 1.45 7.77
C VAL A 93 -1.23 2.02 7.25
N VAL A 94 -2.33 1.81 7.98
CA VAL A 94 -3.65 2.38 7.65
C VAL A 94 -3.60 3.91 7.60
N GLU A 95 -3.04 4.55 8.63
CA GLU A 95 -2.90 6.01 8.68
C GLU A 95 -2.09 6.59 7.52
N ALA A 96 -0.96 5.95 7.19
CA ALA A 96 -0.14 6.35 6.04
C ALA A 96 -0.92 6.19 4.73
N SER A 97 -1.65 5.09 4.58
CA SER A 97 -2.47 4.80 3.40
C SER A 97 -3.62 5.80 3.23
N ASP A 98 -4.28 6.19 4.32
CA ASP A 98 -5.34 7.21 4.29
C ASP A 98 -4.79 8.58 3.85
N LYS A 99 -3.61 8.97 4.34
CA LYS A 99 -2.95 10.21 3.91
C LYS A 99 -2.56 10.18 2.43
N ILE A 100 -1.95 9.09 1.96
CA ILE A 100 -1.64 8.91 0.52
C ILE A 100 -2.91 9.05 -0.30
N ARG A 101 -3.99 8.39 0.11
CA ARG A 101 -5.27 8.46 -0.59
C ARG A 101 -5.81 9.89 -0.68
N THR A 102 -5.77 10.64 0.42
CA THR A 102 -6.22 12.03 0.46
C THR A 102 -5.41 12.90 -0.50
N LEU A 103 -4.08 12.80 -0.49
CA LEU A 103 -3.21 13.53 -1.40
C LEU A 103 -3.50 13.19 -2.87
N CYS A 104 -3.67 11.90 -3.18
CA CYS A 104 -3.99 11.46 -4.53
C CYS A 104 -5.39 11.92 -4.98
N GLU A 105 -6.37 11.99 -4.07
CA GLU A 105 -7.71 12.52 -4.37
C GLU A 105 -7.65 14.01 -4.71
N GLU A 106 -6.82 14.78 -4.02
CA GLU A 106 -6.61 16.20 -4.31
C GLU A 106 -5.98 16.40 -5.69
N VAL A 107 -4.97 15.60 -6.05
CA VAL A 107 -4.35 15.62 -7.39
C VAL A 107 -5.40 15.31 -8.47
N PHE A 108 -6.21 14.29 -8.26
CA PHE A 108 -7.26 13.92 -9.19
C PHE A 108 -8.29 15.04 -9.34
N ARG A 109 -8.72 15.64 -8.24
CA ARG A 109 -9.66 16.76 -8.25
C ARG A 109 -9.11 17.97 -8.99
N ALA A 110 -7.83 18.31 -8.76
CA ALA A 110 -7.16 19.40 -9.48
C ALA A 110 -7.12 19.13 -10.99
N SER A 111 -6.85 17.88 -11.41
CA SER A 111 -6.82 17.52 -12.83
C SER A 111 -8.17 17.71 -13.53
N VAL A 112 -9.27 17.39 -12.84
CA VAL A 112 -10.63 17.55 -13.38
C VAL A 112 -11.02 19.02 -13.51
N LEU A 113 -10.62 19.86 -12.54
CA LEU A 113 -11.03 21.26 -12.46
C LEU A 113 -10.13 22.21 -13.27
N GLU A 114 -8.83 21.96 -13.29
CA GLU A 114 -7.80 22.87 -13.78
C GLU A 114 -7.04 22.32 -14.99
N GLY A 115 -7.29 21.06 -15.37
CA GLY A 115 -6.68 20.39 -16.51
C GLY A 115 -5.34 19.72 -16.20
N GLU A 116 -4.75 19.06 -17.22
CA GLU A 116 -3.57 18.20 -17.07
C GLU A 116 -2.32 18.90 -16.52
N LYS A 117 -2.10 20.17 -16.86
CA LYS A 117 -0.96 20.94 -16.35
C LYS A 117 -1.01 21.17 -14.83
N ALA A 118 -2.21 21.40 -14.29
CA ALA A 118 -2.41 21.53 -12.85
C ALA A 118 -2.19 20.17 -12.16
N LYS A 119 -2.64 19.07 -12.78
CA LYS A 119 -2.39 17.72 -12.33
C LYS A 119 -0.89 17.42 -12.23
N GLU A 120 -0.11 17.71 -13.29
CA GLU A 120 1.32 17.47 -13.31
C GLU A 120 2.04 18.23 -12.19
N LYS A 121 1.75 19.52 -12.03
CA LYS A 121 2.34 20.35 -10.97
C LYS A 121 1.97 19.83 -9.58
N PHE A 122 0.71 19.54 -9.36
CA PHE A 122 0.25 19.07 -8.05
C PHE A 122 0.84 17.70 -7.70
N ALA A 123 0.96 16.79 -8.67
CA ALA A 123 1.61 15.50 -8.49
C ALA A 123 3.09 15.64 -8.13
N GLU A 124 3.80 16.63 -8.69
CA GLU A 124 5.19 16.93 -8.36
C GLU A 124 5.32 17.46 -6.93
N ASP A 125 4.48 18.42 -6.54
CA ASP A 125 4.48 19.04 -5.20
C ASP A 125 4.20 18.01 -4.09
N THR A 126 3.32 17.03 -4.34
CA THR A 126 2.96 15.97 -3.37
C THR A 126 3.87 14.75 -3.40
N ARG A 127 4.71 14.61 -4.43
CA ARG A 127 5.56 13.43 -4.65
C ARG A 127 6.41 13.07 -3.43
N THR A 128 7.11 14.05 -2.88
CA THR A 128 8.00 13.85 -1.72
C THR A 128 7.24 13.36 -0.50
N GLU A 129 6.05 13.90 -0.26
CA GLU A 129 5.21 13.47 0.86
C GLU A 129 4.67 12.04 0.66
N VAL A 130 4.22 11.70 -0.54
CA VAL A 130 3.78 10.34 -0.88
C VAL A 130 4.91 9.33 -0.69
N ILE A 131 6.13 9.63 -1.14
CA ILE A 131 7.31 8.78 -0.95
C ILE A 131 7.61 8.57 0.54
N ALA A 132 7.55 9.63 1.35
CA ALA A 132 7.76 9.55 2.79
C ALA A 132 6.69 8.66 3.47
N LEU A 133 5.44 8.77 3.06
CA LEU A 133 4.33 7.96 3.58
C LEU A 133 4.47 6.48 3.17
N ILE A 134 4.86 6.18 1.93
CA ILE A 134 5.14 4.80 1.49
C ILE A 134 6.28 4.20 2.33
N THR A 135 7.34 4.98 2.58
CA THR A 135 8.48 4.55 3.40
C THR A 135 8.06 4.29 4.85
N ALA A 136 7.21 5.15 5.42
CA ALA A 136 6.66 4.97 6.76
C ALA A 136 5.77 3.72 6.86
N ALA A 137 4.93 3.48 5.86
CA ALA A 137 4.10 2.28 5.79
C ALA A 137 4.95 1.01 5.70
N LEU A 138 5.98 0.98 4.85
CA LEU A 138 6.91 -0.15 4.75
C LEU A 138 7.60 -0.44 6.08
N LYS A 139 8.06 0.60 6.78
CA LYS A 139 8.68 0.45 8.10
C LYS A 139 7.70 -0.16 9.10
N ALA A 140 6.49 0.38 9.17
CA ALA A 140 5.45 -0.14 10.07
C ALA A 140 5.06 -1.58 9.74
N GLU A 141 4.98 -1.94 8.46
CA GLU A 141 4.73 -3.32 8.03
C GLU A 141 5.80 -4.29 8.53
N ARG A 142 7.08 -3.92 8.41
CA ARG A 142 8.21 -4.74 8.91
C ARG A 142 8.15 -4.91 10.44
N GLU A 143 7.83 -3.83 11.16
CA GLU A 143 7.68 -3.86 12.63
C GLU A 143 6.48 -4.72 13.06
N ALA A 144 5.38 -4.72 12.28
CA ALA A 144 4.23 -5.60 12.52
C ALA A 144 4.62 -7.08 12.40
N ILE A 145 5.34 -7.44 11.34
CA ILE A 145 5.80 -8.83 11.14
C ILE A 145 6.70 -9.29 12.29
N VAL A 146 7.65 -8.47 12.72
CA VAL A 146 8.51 -8.80 13.88
C VAL A 146 7.69 -9.06 15.14
N SER A 147 6.67 -8.24 15.41
CA SER A 147 5.78 -8.43 16.56
C SER A 147 4.96 -9.71 16.44
N ILE A 148 4.45 -10.02 15.25
CA ILE A 148 3.68 -11.25 14.98
C ILE A 148 4.57 -12.50 15.14
N GLU A 149 5.80 -12.48 14.64
CA GLU A 149 6.76 -13.58 14.82
C GLU A 149 7.07 -13.82 16.30
N ALA A 150 7.26 -12.76 17.10
CA ALA A 150 7.43 -12.86 18.54
C ALA A 150 6.19 -13.49 19.24
N ALA A 151 5.00 -13.06 18.86
CA ALA A 151 3.75 -13.65 19.37
C ALA A 151 3.63 -15.14 19.02
N LEU A 152 3.93 -15.52 17.78
CA LEU A 152 3.91 -16.91 17.34
C LEU A 152 4.89 -17.79 18.12
N ALA A 153 6.08 -17.29 18.42
CA ALA A 153 7.06 -18.00 19.24
C ALA A 153 6.53 -18.28 20.65
N LEU A 154 5.84 -17.33 21.28
CA LEU A 154 5.23 -17.50 22.60
C LEU A 154 4.09 -18.55 22.56
N VAL A 155 3.24 -18.51 21.55
CA VAL A 155 2.15 -19.49 21.37
C VAL A 155 2.68 -20.90 21.13
N ALA A 156 3.75 -21.04 20.34
CA ALA A 156 4.36 -22.35 20.07
C ALA A 156 4.98 -22.98 21.34
N ASN A 157 5.57 -22.18 22.23
CA ASN A 157 6.20 -22.63 23.47
C ASN A 157 5.18 -22.87 24.61
N SER A 158 3.93 -22.52 24.43
CA SER A 158 2.85 -22.71 25.42
C SER A 158 2.10 -24.03 25.30
N ARG A 159 2.50 -24.87 24.35
CA ARG A 159 1.95 -26.24 24.11
C ARG A 159 2.84 -27.29 24.73
#